data_4376962b7b62b14a5dc4118d45760578
#
_entry.id   4376962b7b62b14a5dc4118d45760578
#
_cell.length_a   1.000
_cell.length_b   1.000
_cell.length_c   1.000
_cell.angle_alpha   90.00
_cell.angle_beta   90.00
_cell.angle_gamma   90.00
#
_symmetry.space_group_name_H-M   'P 1'
#
loop_
_entity.id
_entity.type
_entity.pdbx_description
1 polymer ?
#
loop_
_entity_poly.entity_id
_entity_poly.type
_entity_poly.pdbx_seq_one_letter_code
_entity_poly.pdbx_strand_id
1 'polypeptide(L)'
;MSDFAEIKLLVIDVDGTMTDGGIYYDASGNEIKKFNTKDAAGIFAARCAGIKTMVLTGRKSFAVEKRMKELKIDYVYQGISDKKCFLSKFMINNGLRKECIGYIGDDLNDWEPMQLAGVVCCPGDACDEVKKISNYVAKASGGYGAVRECITYLLKKRGEWE
;
A
#
# COMPACT_ATOMS: atom_id res chain seq x y z
N MET A 1 -0.47 4.74 -21.64
CA MET A 1 -1.52 5.13 -20.68
C MET A 1 -1.72 3.99 -19.72
N SER A 2 -1.58 4.22 -18.42
CA SER A 2 -1.95 3.21 -17.43
C SER A 2 -3.46 3.04 -17.47
N ASP A 3 -3.93 1.84 -17.79
CA ASP A 3 -5.35 1.54 -17.76
C ASP A 3 -5.78 1.22 -16.33
N PHE A 4 -6.26 2.23 -15.62
CA PHE A 4 -6.71 2.09 -14.23
C PHE A 4 -7.82 1.05 -14.08
N ALA A 5 -8.58 0.76 -15.14
CA ALA A 5 -9.64 -0.25 -15.13
C ALA A 5 -9.11 -1.68 -14.94
N GLU A 6 -7.86 -1.94 -15.33
CA GLU A 6 -7.23 -3.27 -15.22
C GLU A 6 -6.74 -3.62 -13.80
N ILE A 7 -6.69 -2.65 -12.87
CA ILE A 7 -6.17 -2.90 -11.51
C ILE A 7 -7.05 -3.93 -10.78
N LYS A 8 -6.41 -5.04 -10.40
CA LYS A 8 -7.04 -6.17 -9.67
C LYS A 8 -6.44 -6.37 -8.28
N LEU A 9 -5.20 -5.94 -8.09
CA LEU A 9 -4.47 -6.06 -6.84
C LEU A 9 -3.85 -4.71 -6.47
N LEU A 10 -4.11 -4.26 -5.25
CA LEU A 10 -3.47 -3.09 -4.65
C LEU A 10 -2.50 -3.54 -3.57
N VAL A 11 -1.21 -3.32 -3.79
CA VAL A 11 -0.13 -3.60 -2.84
C VAL A 11 0.11 -2.34 -2.01
N ILE A 12 0.20 -2.49 -0.69
CA ILE A 12 0.34 -1.38 0.25
C ILE A 12 1.48 -1.70 1.22
N ASP A 13 2.45 -0.81 1.34
CA ASP A 13 3.45 -0.86 2.40
C ASP A 13 2.85 -0.38 3.73
N VAL A 14 3.53 -0.67 4.85
CA VAL A 14 3.06 -0.31 6.18
C VAL A 14 3.80 0.89 6.75
N ASP A 15 5.10 0.73 7.04
CA ASP A 15 5.87 1.75 7.76
C ASP A 15 6.17 2.97 6.90
N GLY A 16 5.63 4.13 7.28
CA GLY A 16 5.71 5.37 6.50
C GLY A 16 4.61 5.54 5.45
N THR A 17 3.81 4.51 5.18
CA THR A 17 2.68 4.53 4.24
C THR A 17 1.33 4.47 4.97
N MET A 18 1.02 3.37 5.64
CA MET A 18 -0.16 3.24 6.51
C MET A 18 0.07 3.86 7.88
N THR A 19 1.32 3.96 8.30
CA THR A 19 1.76 4.58 9.56
C THR A 19 2.55 5.85 9.29
N ASP A 20 2.84 6.60 10.36
CA ASP A 20 3.68 7.80 10.30
C ASP A 20 5.20 7.50 10.19
N GLY A 21 5.57 6.22 10.10
CA GLY A 21 6.97 5.79 10.03
C GLY A 21 7.72 5.83 11.36
N GLY A 22 7.08 6.35 12.43
CA GLY A 22 7.66 6.38 13.77
C GLY A 22 7.77 4.99 14.38
N ILE A 23 8.82 4.75 15.15
CA ILE A 23 9.01 3.54 15.92
C ILE A 23 8.69 3.86 17.38
N TYR A 24 7.59 3.30 17.88
CA TYR A 24 7.10 3.49 19.24
C TYR A 24 7.23 2.20 20.02
N TYR A 25 7.76 2.28 21.24
CA TYR A 25 7.82 1.16 22.17
C TYR A 25 7.09 1.50 23.46
N ASP A 26 6.38 0.53 24.03
CA ASP A 26 5.90 0.62 25.42
C ASP A 26 7.02 0.29 26.43
N ALA A 27 6.73 0.39 27.73
CA ALA A 27 7.70 0.10 28.77
C ALA A 27 8.18 -1.36 28.79
N SER A 28 7.45 -2.28 28.18
CA SER A 28 7.79 -3.70 28.06
C SER A 28 8.54 -4.02 26.76
N GLY A 29 8.80 -3.01 25.90
CA GLY A 29 9.47 -3.18 24.63
C GLY A 29 8.55 -3.66 23.49
N ASN A 30 7.22 -3.65 23.68
CA ASN A 30 6.29 -3.95 22.60
C ASN A 30 6.21 -2.78 21.63
N GLU A 31 6.22 -3.09 20.34
CA GLU A 31 6.10 -2.08 19.30
C GLU A 31 4.65 -1.61 19.14
N ILE A 32 4.47 -0.29 19.11
CA ILE A 32 3.18 0.37 18.90
C ILE A 32 3.25 1.09 17.55
N LYS A 33 2.21 0.98 16.74
CA LYS A 33 2.10 1.65 15.45
C LYS A 33 0.86 2.53 15.39
N LYS A 34 1.02 3.71 14.79
CA LYS A 34 -0.06 4.66 14.57
C LYS A 34 -0.63 4.48 13.17
N PHE A 35 -1.79 3.82 13.06
CA PHE A 35 -2.62 3.76 11.86
C PHE A 35 -3.63 4.91 11.81
N ASN A 36 -4.31 5.06 10.68
CA ASN A 36 -5.34 6.08 10.50
C ASN A 36 -6.69 5.46 10.13
N THR A 37 -7.76 5.93 10.76
CA THR A 37 -9.12 5.42 10.50
C THR A 37 -9.63 5.73 9.09
N LYS A 38 -9.17 6.81 8.46
CA LYS A 38 -9.57 7.18 7.09
C LYS A 38 -9.15 6.13 6.07
N ASP A 39 -8.01 5.47 6.28
CA ASP A 39 -7.50 4.43 5.39
C ASP A 39 -8.43 3.21 5.34
N ALA A 40 -9.09 2.88 6.46
CA ALA A 40 -10.07 1.79 6.50
C ALA A 40 -11.22 2.00 5.50
N ALA A 41 -11.74 3.21 5.38
CA ALA A 41 -12.79 3.52 4.43
C ALA A 41 -12.31 3.43 2.97
N GLY A 42 -11.07 3.84 2.69
CA GLY A 42 -10.46 3.67 1.36
C GLY A 42 -10.31 2.20 0.99
N ILE A 43 -9.77 1.39 1.89
CA ILE A 43 -9.59 -0.06 1.69
C ILE A 43 -10.94 -0.75 1.49
N PHE A 44 -11.96 -0.37 2.25
CA PHE A 44 -13.31 -0.89 2.06
C PHE A 44 -13.85 -0.54 0.66
N ALA A 45 -13.67 0.72 0.21
CA ALA A 45 -14.11 1.15 -1.12
C ALA A 45 -13.38 0.38 -2.24
N ALA A 46 -12.06 0.16 -2.12
CA ALA A 46 -11.31 -0.66 -3.07
C ALA A 46 -11.86 -2.08 -3.17
N ARG A 47 -12.22 -2.68 -2.04
CA ARG A 47 -12.86 -4.01 -2.00
C ARG A 47 -14.22 -4.02 -2.69
N CYS A 48 -15.06 -3.00 -2.45
CA CYS A 48 -16.36 -2.87 -3.13
C CYS A 48 -16.21 -2.74 -4.66
N ALA A 49 -15.12 -2.12 -5.11
CA ALA A 49 -14.73 -2.03 -6.51
C ALA A 49 -14.08 -3.31 -7.08
N GLY A 50 -14.05 -4.40 -6.31
CA GLY A 50 -13.49 -5.69 -6.74
C GLY A 50 -11.96 -5.77 -6.74
N ILE A 51 -11.27 -4.79 -6.13
CA ILE A 51 -9.82 -4.78 -6.03
C ILE A 51 -9.39 -5.56 -4.77
N LYS A 52 -8.55 -6.59 -4.97
CA LYS A 52 -7.91 -7.29 -3.87
C LYS A 52 -6.82 -6.42 -3.24
N THR A 53 -6.61 -6.58 -1.94
CA THR A 53 -5.60 -5.82 -1.20
C THR A 53 -4.50 -6.74 -0.67
N MET A 54 -3.25 -6.29 -0.79
CA MET A 54 -2.08 -6.96 -0.25
C MET A 54 -1.29 -5.97 0.61
N VAL A 55 -0.95 -6.38 1.81
CA VAL A 55 0.07 -5.70 2.61
C VAL A 55 1.40 -6.43 2.45
N LEU A 56 2.43 -5.70 2.08
CA LEU A 56 3.78 -6.21 1.81
C LEU A 56 4.80 -5.34 2.55
N THR A 57 5.33 -5.85 3.67
CA THR A 57 6.20 -5.07 4.57
C THR A 57 7.45 -5.83 4.99
N GLY A 58 8.56 -5.10 5.16
CA GLY A 58 9.84 -5.66 5.57
C GLY A 58 9.92 -6.00 7.06
N ARG A 59 9.21 -5.29 7.91
CA ARG A 59 9.18 -5.55 9.35
C ARG A 59 8.10 -6.56 9.70
N LYS A 60 8.24 -7.18 10.88
CA LYS A 60 7.23 -8.09 11.44
C LYS A 60 6.74 -7.53 12.78
N SER A 61 5.42 -7.40 12.93
CA SER A 61 4.81 -6.78 14.11
C SER A 61 3.43 -7.39 14.37
N PHE A 62 3.14 -7.66 15.64
CA PHE A 62 1.80 -8.08 16.06
C PHE A 62 0.75 -6.98 15.83
N ALA A 63 1.14 -5.70 15.97
CA ALA A 63 0.24 -4.58 15.69
C ALA A 63 -0.24 -4.57 14.23
N VAL A 64 0.64 -4.91 13.29
CA VAL A 64 0.29 -5.07 11.86
C VAL A 64 -0.66 -6.24 11.67
N GLU A 65 -0.34 -7.41 12.23
CA GLU A 65 -1.20 -8.59 12.12
C GLU A 65 -2.62 -8.30 12.59
N LYS A 66 -2.75 -7.70 13.78
CA LYS A 66 -4.04 -7.30 14.35
C LYS A 66 -4.79 -6.32 13.44
N ARG A 67 -4.12 -5.25 13.00
CA ARG A 67 -4.76 -4.21 12.18
C ARG A 67 -5.19 -4.73 10.81
N MET A 68 -4.38 -5.54 10.16
CA MET A 68 -4.72 -6.09 8.84
C MET A 68 -5.90 -7.06 8.92
N LYS A 69 -6.03 -7.79 10.02
CA LYS A 69 -7.21 -8.62 10.28
C LYS A 69 -8.48 -7.79 10.45
N GLU A 70 -8.42 -6.70 11.21
CA GLU A 70 -9.54 -5.75 11.36
C GLU A 70 -9.97 -5.16 10.01
N LEU A 71 -9.01 -4.78 9.17
CA LEU A 71 -9.23 -4.22 7.83
C LEU A 71 -9.66 -5.26 6.80
N LYS A 72 -9.58 -6.56 7.14
CA LYS A 72 -9.87 -7.69 6.24
C LYS A 72 -9.05 -7.63 4.95
N ILE A 73 -7.75 -7.34 5.09
CA ILE A 73 -6.80 -7.38 3.97
C ILE A 73 -6.73 -8.80 3.40
N ASP A 74 -6.78 -8.94 2.08
CA ASP A 74 -6.83 -10.25 1.43
C ASP A 74 -5.50 -11.02 1.58
N TYR A 75 -4.36 -10.33 1.47
CA TYR A 75 -3.02 -10.92 1.57
C TYR A 75 -2.14 -10.11 2.51
N VAL A 76 -1.56 -10.76 3.51
CA VAL A 76 -0.68 -10.09 4.50
C VAL A 76 0.66 -10.80 4.55
N TYR A 77 1.71 -10.12 4.11
CA TYR A 77 3.07 -10.64 4.11
C TYR A 77 4.00 -9.69 4.86
N GLN A 78 4.51 -10.17 5.97
CA GLN A 78 5.44 -9.46 6.84
C GLN A 78 6.84 -10.10 6.79
N GLY A 79 7.87 -9.34 7.13
CA GLY A 79 9.24 -9.85 7.17
C GLY A 79 9.83 -10.13 5.79
N ILE A 80 9.35 -9.44 4.76
CA ILE A 80 9.79 -9.62 3.38
C ILE A 80 10.91 -8.62 3.06
N SER A 81 12.15 -9.09 3.04
CA SER A 81 13.33 -8.26 2.75
C SER A 81 13.45 -7.90 1.27
N ASP A 82 13.15 -8.84 0.37
CA ASP A 82 13.16 -8.62 -1.08
C ASP A 82 11.72 -8.57 -1.61
N LYS A 83 11.12 -7.40 -1.50
CA LYS A 83 9.74 -7.15 -1.94
C LYS A 83 9.56 -7.35 -3.45
N LYS A 84 10.58 -7.02 -4.26
CA LYS A 84 10.51 -7.15 -5.72
C LYS A 84 10.46 -8.62 -6.13
N CYS A 85 11.37 -9.44 -5.60
CA CYS A 85 11.39 -10.87 -5.87
C CYS A 85 10.08 -11.53 -5.41
N PHE A 86 9.60 -11.18 -4.22
CA PHE A 86 8.34 -11.70 -3.68
C PHE A 86 7.15 -11.35 -4.59
N LEU A 87 6.98 -10.07 -4.92
CA LEU A 87 5.86 -9.61 -5.76
C LEU A 87 5.91 -10.22 -7.16
N SER A 88 7.09 -10.30 -7.77
CA SER A 88 7.27 -10.92 -9.08
C SER A 88 6.80 -12.39 -9.09
N LYS A 89 7.20 -13.17 -8.09
CA LYS A 89 6.75 -14.56 -7.95
C LYS A 89 5.24 -14.66 -7.71
N PHE A 90 4.70 -13.80 -6.87
CA PHE A 90 3.26 -13.74 -6.63
C PHE A 90 2.48 -13.45 -7.91
N MET A 91 2.93 -12.48 -8.70
CA MET A 91 2.31 -12.13 -9.98
C MET A 91 2.33 -13.30 -10.96
N ILE A 92 3.47 -13.98 -11.12
CA ILE A 92 3.60 -15.15 -11.99
C ILE A 92 2.63 -16.25 -11.55
N ASN A 93 2.61 -16.58 -10.27
CA ASN A 93 1.78 -17.67 -9.72
C ASN A 93 0.27 -17.37 -9.84
N ASN A 94 -0.13 -16.11 -9.92
CA ASN A 94 -1.52 -15.69 -10.01
C ASN A 94 -1.91 -15.16 -11.40
N GLY A 95 -1.03 -15.26 -12.41
CA GLY A 95 -1.29 -14.79 -13.76
C GLY A 95 -1.57 -13.29 -13.85
N LEU A 96 -0.94 -12.48 -12.99
CA LEU A 96 -1.11 -11.03 -12.94
C LEU A 96 -0.06 -10.33 -13.80
N ARG A 97 -0.51 -9.45 -14.67
CA ARG A 97 0.35 -8.57 -15.46
C ARG A 97 0.58 -7.26 -14.72
N LYS A 98 1.56 -6.48 -15.16
CA LYS A 98 1.90 -5.17 -14.61
C LYS A 98 0.68 -4.25 -14.50
N GLU A 99 -0.15 -4.21 -15.52
CA GLU A 99 -1.35 -3.37 -15.60
C GLU A 99 -2.40 -3.72 -14.55
N CYS A 100 -2.32 -4.95 -13.97
CA CYS A 100 -3.23 -5.41 -12.93
C CYS A 100 -2.83 -4.95 -11.52
N ILE A 101 -1.66 -4.33 -11.35
CA ILE A 101 -1.08 -4.00 -10.05
C ILE A 101 -1.12 -2.50 -9.80
N GLY A 102 -1.72 -2.09 -8.68
CA GLY A 102 -1.49 -0.81 -8.05
C GLY A 102 -0.54 -0.96 -6.86
N TYR A 103 0.31 0.02 -6.60
CA TYR A 103 1.23 -0.01 -5.46
C TYR A 103 1.23 1.33 -4.72
N ILE A 104 1.18 1.28 -3.40
CA ILE A 104 1.32 2.44 -2.51
C ILE A 104 2.49 2.18 -1.57
N GLY A 105 3.52 2.99 -1.62
CA GLY A 105 4.72 2.89 -0.80
C GLY A 105 5.41 4.23 -0.66
N ASP A 106 6.44 4.34 0.17
CA ASP A 106 7.02 5.64 0.56
C ASP A 106 8.53 5.74 0.46
N ASP A 107 9.27 4.63 0.44
CA ASP A 107 10.72 4.68 0.57
C ASP A 107 11.45 3.75 -0.41
N LEU A 108 12.76 3.77 -0.38
CA LEU A 108 13.66 3.08 -1.31
C LEU A 108 13.41 1.56 -1.40
N ASN A 109 12.98 0.93 -0.31
CA ASN A 109 12.63 -0.49 -0.31
C ASN A 109 11.37 -0.81 -1.12
N ASP A 110 10.58 0.21 -1.45
CA ASP A 110 9.41 0.09 -2.34
C ASP A 110 9.73 0.43 -3.80
N TRP A 111 10.80 1.18 -4.04
CA TRP A 111 11.12 1.72 -5.37
C TRP A 111 11.23 0.64 -6.45
N GLU A 112 11.92 -0.47 -6.15
CA GLU A 112 12.06 -1.58 -7.11
C GLU A 112 10.75 -2.35 -7.34
N PRO A 113 10.01 -2.79 -6.30
CA PRO A 113 8.73 -3.48 -6.53
C PRO A 113 7.66 -2.57 -7.15
N MET A 114 7.70 -1.26 -6.93
CA MET A 114 6.79 -0.31 -7.58
C MET A 114 6.92 -0.32 -9.11
N GLN A 115 8.08 -0.64 -9.66
CA GLN A 115 8.29 -0.74 -11.11
C GLN A 115 7.57 -1.94 -11.74
N LEU A 116 7.11 -2.91 -10.93
CA LEU A 116 6.26 -4.01 -11.36
C LEU A 116 4.78 -3.63 -11.42
N ALA A 117 4.42 -2.43 -10.97
CA ALA A 117 3.04 -1.96 -10.92
C ALA A 117 2.71 -1.04 -12.11
N GLY A 118 1.47 -1.12 -12.59
CA GLY A 118 0.95 -0.24 -13.63
C GLY A 118 0.56 1.14 -13.09
N VAL A 119 0.14 1.20 -11.82
CA VAL A 119 -0.19 2.44 -11.13
C VAL A 119 0.56 2.51 -9.80
N VAL A 120 1.27 3.60 -9.59
CA VAL A 120 2.06 3.85 -8.38
C VAL A 120 1.59 5.12 -7.70
N CYS A 121 1.37 5.06 -6.41
CA CYS A 121 1.03 6.21 -5.58
C CYS A 121 1.93 6.25 -4.33
N CYS A 122 2.07 7.41 -3.72
CA CYS A 122 2.83 7.55 -2.50
C CYS A 122 2.26 8.63 -1.57
N PRO A 123 2.57 8.58 -0.25
CA PRO A 123 2.31 9.67 0.68
C PRO A 123 3.06 10.95 0.31
N GLY A 124 2.57 12.08 0.82
CA GLY A 124 3.18 13.39 0.58
C GLY A 124 4.59 13.55 1.15
N ASP A 125 4.93 12.77 2.17
CA ASP A 125 6.24 12.72 2.83
C ASP A 125 7.14 11.56 2.36
N ALA A 126 6.77 10.86 1.27
CA ALA A 126 7.61 9.84 0.65
C ALA A 126 8.97 10.42 0.18
N CYS A 127 9.97 9.57 0.01
CA CYS A 127 11.25 10.00 -0.54
C CYS A 127 11.13 10.47 -2.00
N ASP A 128 12.07 11.31 -2.42
CA ASP A 128 12.02 11.94 -3.75
C ASP A 128 12.07 10.92 -4.90
N GLU A 129 12.78 9.81 -4.72
CA GLU A 129 12.89 8.74 -5.70
C GLU A 129 11.52 8.09 -5.97
N VAL A 130 10.77 7.82 -4.91
CA VAL A 130 9.42 7.24 -5.01
C VAL A 130 8.44 8.26 -5.60
N LYS A 131 8.51 9.52 -5.17
CA LYS A 131 7.67 10.58 -5.75
C LYS A 131 7.85 10.73 -7.26
N LYS A 132 9.10 10.64 -7.75
CA LYS A 132 9.41 10.78 -9.18
C LYS A 132 8.77 9.72 -10.07
N ILE A 133 8.56 8.51 -9.56
CA ILE A 133 7.94 7.42 -10.32
C ILE A 133 6.43 7.29 -10.07
N SER A 134 5.87 8.07 -9.14
CA SER A 134 4.47 7.97 -8.75
C SER A 134 3.54 8.68 -9.73
N ASN A 135 2.46 8.01 -10.08
CA ASN A 135 1.35 8.59 -10.84
C ASN A 135 0.56 9.62 -10.00
N TYR A 136 0.60 9.43 -8.68
CA TYR A 136 -0.05 10.31 -7.73
C TYR A 136 0.75 10.41 -6.43
N VAL A 137 0.98 11.63 -6.00
CA VAL A 137 1.55 11.95 -4.68
C VAL A 137 0.44 12.53 -3.82
N ALA A 138 0.09 11.86 -2.73
CA ALA A 138 -0.95 12.31 -1.82
C ALA A 138 -0.54 13.64 -1.14
N LYS A 139 -1.52 14.46 -0.76
CA LYS A 139 -1.28 15.63 0.08
C LYS A 139 -1.00 15.24 1.52
N ALA A 140 -1.69 14.20 1.98
CA ALA A 140 -1.50 13.65 3.32
C ALA A 140 -0.20 12.86 3.42
N SER A 141 0.47 12.97 4.58
CA SER A 141 1.59 12.13 4.96
C SER A 141 1.14 10.71 5.35
N GLY A 142 2.07 9.76 5.37
CA GLY A 142 1.84 8.42 5.89
C GLY A 142 1.29 8.46 7.32
N GLY A 143 0.31 7.63 7.62
CA GLY A 143 -0.37 7.60 8.92
C GLY A 143 -1.38 8.74 9.15
N TYR A 144 -1.61 9.59 8.16
CA TYR A 144 -2.55 10.71 8.20
C TYR A 144 -3.62 10.66 7.11
N GLY A 145 -3.86 9.50 6.54
CA GLY A 145 -4.89 9.29 5.52
C GLY A 145 -4.36 9.24 4.08
N ALA A 146 -3.05 9.09 3.88
CA ALA A 146 -2.43 9.02 2.55
C ALA A 146 -2.95 7.84 1.73
N VAL A 147 -3.10 6.66 2.34
CA VAL A 147 -3.63 5.47 1.66
C VAL A 147 -5.07 5.71 1.19
N ARG A 148 -5.90 6.31 2.03
CA ARG A 148 -7.27 6.72 1.64
C ARG A 148 -7.24 7.63 0.41
N GLU A 149 -6.35 8.62 0.40
CA GLU A 149 -6.26 9.59 -0.68
C GLU A 149 -5.79 8.93 -1.99
N CYS A 150 -4.78 8.05 -1.93
CA CYS A 150 -4.30 7.27 -3.07
C CYS A 150 -5.39 6.37 -3.66
N ILE A 151 -6.14 5.66 -2.81
CA ILE A 151 -7.26 4.81 -3.26
C ILE A 151 -8.36 5.66 -3.88
N THR A 152 -8.69 6.80 -3.29
CA THR A 152 -9.69 7.73 -3.86
C THR A 152 -9.26 8.19 -5.26
N TYR A 153 -7.99 8.54 -5.45
CA TYR A 153 -7.46 8.90 -6.75
C TYR A 153 -7.63 7.75 -7.77
N LEU A 154 -7.24 6.54 -7.40
CA LEU A 154 -7.35 5.35 -8.24
C LEU A 154 -8.82 5.10 -8.65
N LEU A 155 -9.74 5.11 -7.70
CA LEU A 155 -11.16 4.85 -7.95
C LEU A 155 -11.83 5.95 -8.78
N LYS A 156 -11.45 7.22 -8.58
CA LYS A 156 -11.89 8.32 -9.45
C LYS A 156 -11.45 8.13 -10.89
N LYS A 157 -10.21 7.68 -11.12
CA LYS A 157 -9.71 7.37 -12.46
C LYS A 157 -10.43 6.19 -13.12
N ARG A 158 -10.99 5.30 -12.32
CA ARG A 158 -11.85 4.19 -12.77
C ARG A 158 -13.31 4.59 -12.98
N GLY A 159 -13.73 5.78 -12.54
CA GLY A 159 -15.13 6.19 -12.54
C GLY A 159 -15.99 5.50 -11.46
N GLU A 160 -15.35 4.99 -10.42
CA GLU A 160 -15.99 4.19 -9.33
C GLU A 160 -15.98 4.94 -7.98
N TRP A 161 -15.73 6.25 -8.00
CA TRP A 161 -15.77 7.13 -6.83
C TRP A 161 -16.48 8.43 -7.21
N GLU A 162 -17.60 8.71 -6.53
CA GLU A 162 -18.33 9.97 -6.65
C GLU A 162 -17.74 11.09 -5.77
#